data_4762352d373d02624aa2bda0295a4b7a
#
_entry.id   4762352d373d02624aa2bda0295a4b7a
#
_cell.length_a   1.000
_cell.length_b   1.000
_cell.length_c   1.000
_cell.angle_alpha   90.00
_cell.angle_beta   90.00
_cell.angle_gamma   90.00
#
_symmetry.space_group_name_H-M   'P 1'
#
loop_
_entity.id
_entity.type
_entity.pdbx_description
1 polymer ?
#
loop_
_entity_poly.entity_id
_entity_poly.type
_entity_poly.pdbx_seq_one_letter_code
_entity_poly.pdbx_strand_id
1 'polypeptide(L)'
;MNKKIAKGLVQVGIYLLVFIVIQIVVMQVVGICSLLAQGFNASEIVTRMTDGSMLSDGKTLCIFFAINAVLASLLFVRRGWAPVSRSYLQSRPWAVLFWVVILSLGTLIPFAFIEELTDVQMPEATLRAFSAMLREPVSYAVLGVLVPLAEELVFRGAILRTLLTLTHRRYHWVAIAISAVLFAAVHG
;
A
#
# COMPACT_ATOMS: atom_id res chain seq x y z
N MET A 1 -7.81 -21.23 -22.82
CA MET A 1 -7.88 -20.67 -21.46
C MET A 1 -9.34 -20.58 -21.04
N ASN A 2 -9.71 -21.12 -19.88
CA ASN A 2 -11.10 -21.14 -19.38
C ASN A 2 -11.59 -19.69 -19.23
N LYS A 3 -12.77 -19.32 -19.82
CA LYS A 3 -13.35 -17.96 -19.76
C LYS A 3 -13.42 -17.39 -18.34
N LYS A 4 -13.64 -18.25 -17.33
CA LYS A 4 -13.68 -17.85 -15.93
C LYS A 4 -12.30 -17.36 -15.42
N ILE A 5 -11.23 -18.08 -15.78
CA ILE A 5 -9.86 -17.71 -15.40
C ILE A 5 -9.47 -16.38 -16.07
N ALA A 6 -9.71 -16.24 -17.37
CA ALA A 6 -9.43 -14.99 -18.09
C ALA A 6 -10.13 -13.79 -17.45
N LYS A 7 -11.44 -13.92 -17.15
CA LYS A 7 -12.21 -12.85 -16.49
C LYS A 7 -11.65 -12.47 -15.12
N GLY A 8 -11.25 -13.46 -14.32
CA GLY A 8 -10.71 -13.19 -12.99
C GLY A 8 -9.31 -12.55 -13.03
N LEU A 9 -8.44 -12.94 -13.98
CA LEU A 9 -7.14 -12.30 -14.18
C LEU A 9 -7.29 -10.84 -14.63
N VAL A 10 -8.22 -10.57 -15.54
CA VAL A 10 -8.56 -9.19 -15.94
C VAL A 10 -9.04 -8.39 -14.74
N GLN A 11 -9.84 -8.98 -13.87
CA GLN A 11 -10.34 -8.33 -12.66
C GLN A 11 -9.20 -7.98 -11.68
N VAL A 12 -8.23 -8.87 -11.48
CA VAL A 12 -7.02 -8.59 -10.70
C VAL A 12 -6.22 -7.44 -11.32
N GLY A 13 -6.06 -7.43 -12.64
CA GLY A 13 -5.42 -6.34 -13.37
C GLY A 13 -6.13 -4.99 -13.18
N ILE A 14 -7.47 -4.99 -13.18
CA ILE A 14 -8.28 -3.79 -12.90
C ILE A 14 -8.05 -3.29 -11.47
N TYR A 15 -7.99 -4.19 -10.47
CA TYR A 15 -7.74 -3.79 -9.08
C TYR A 15 -6.38 -3.11 -8.92
N LEU A 16 -5.32 -3.69 -9.51
CA LEU A 16 -3.99 -3.11 -9.50
C LEU A 16 -3.96 -1.76 -10.21
N LEU A 17 -4.54 -1.70 -11.42
CA LEU A 17 -4.59 -0.47 -12.20
C LEU A 17 -5.30 0.65 -11.42
N VAL A 18 -6.46 0.36 -10.86
CA VAL A 18 -7.23 1.35 -10.08
C VAL A 18 -6.44 1.80 -8.85
N PHE A 19 -5.78 0.88 -8.14
CA PHE A 19 -4.96 1.23 -6.98
C PHE A 19 -3.80 2.16 -7.37
N ILE A 20 -3.07 1.85 -8.44
CA ILE A 20 -1.98 2.68 -8.96
C ILE A 20 -2.49 4.04 -9.43
N VAL A 21 -3.61 4.08 -10.16
CA VAL A 21 -4.21 5.33 -10.64
C VAL A 21 -4.61 6.24 -9.46
N ILE A 22 -5.20 5.68 -8.40
CA ILE A 22 -5.50 6.46 -7.19
C ILE A 22 -4.23 7.09 -6.64
N GLN A 23 -3.14 6.32 -6.50
CA GLN A 23 -1.86 6.84 -5.99
C GLN A 23 -1.34 7.98 -6.84
N ILE A 24 -1.31 7.81 -8.17
CA ILE A 24 -0.83 8.85 -9.09
C ILE A 24 -1.70 10.10 -8.99
N VAL A 25 -3.03 9.97 -9.04
CA VAL A 25 -3.96 11.10 -8.98
C VAL A 25 -3.85 11.84 -7.65
N VAL A 26 -3.83 11.12 -6.53
CA VAL A 26 -3.70 11.72 -5.20
C VAL A 26 -2.36 12.42 -5.04
N MET A 27 -1.27 11.81 -5.55
CA MET A 27 0.06 12.42 -5.54
C MET A 27 0.06 13.76 -6.27
N GLN A 28 -0.50 13.82 -7.48
CA GLN A 28 -0.57 15.06 -8.26
C GLN A 28 -1.42 16.12 -7.56
N VAL A 29 -2.62 15.75 -7.10
CA VAL A 29 -3.55 16.70 -6.46
C VAL A 29 -2.95 17.25 -5.16
N VAL A 30 -2.48 16.39 -4.27
CA VAL A 30 -1.92 16.80 -2.96
C VAL A 30 -0.64 17.60 -3.16
N GLY A 31 0.24 17.17 -4.07
CA GLY A 31 1.48 17.88 -4.35
C GLY A 31 1.23 19.28 -4.92
N ILE A 32 0.38 19.41 -5.94
CA ILE A 32 0.04 20.71 -6.53
C ILE A 32 -0.62 21.62 -5.48
N CYS A 33 -1.61 21.11 -4.73
CA CYS A 33 -2.28 21.90 -3.69
C CYS A 33 -1.29 22.36 -2.61
N SER A 34 -0.36 21.51 -2.20
CA SER A 34 0.66 21.87 -1.21
C SER A 34 1.61 22.95 -1.73
N LEU A 35 2.09 22.84 -2.98
CA LEU A 35 2.98 23.82 -3.58
C LEU A 35 2.29 25.17 -3.79
N LEU A 36 1.02 25.19 -4.21
CA LEU A 36 0.20 26.39 -4.30
C LEU A 36 0.03 27.06 -2.94
N ALA A 37 -0.23 26.28 -1.89
CA ALA A 37 -0.36 26.80 -0.53
C ALA A 37 0.95 27.39 0.01
N GLN A 38 2.10 26.90 -0.47
CA GLN A 38 3.42 27.43 -0.16
C GLN A 38 3.78 28.69 -0.99
N GLY A 39 2.95 29.09 -1.95
CA GLY A 39 3.14 30.30 -2.77
C GLY A 39 3.98 30.10 -4.03
N PHE A 40 4.28 28.86 -4.43
CA PHE A 40 4.99 28.57 -5.68
C PHE A 40 4.16 28.97 -6.91
N ASN A 41 4.81 29.52 -7.91
CA ASN A 41 4.17 29.85 -9.19
C ASN A 41 4.07 28.63 -10.11
N ALA A 42 3.30 28.76 -11.20
CA ALA A 42 3.03 27.64 -12.10
C ALA A 42 4.31 27.02 -12.72
N SER A 43 5.32 27.82 -13.06
CA SER A 43 6.58 27.33 -13.63
C SER A 43 7.41 26.54 -12.62
N GLU A 44 7.45 26.98 -11.37
CA GLU A 44 8.13 26.28 -10.28
C GLU A 44 7.42 24.95 -9.95
N ILE A 45 6.09 24.93 -9.97
CA ILE A 45 5.31 23.70 -9.77
C ILE A 45 5.64 22.68 -10.86
N VAL A 46 5.64 23.09 -12.14
CA VAL A 46 6.00 22.18 -13.25
C VAL A 46 7.42 21.65 -13.08
N THR A 47 8.38 22.48 -12.69
CA THR A 47 9.76 22.04 -12.44
C THR A 47 9.80 20.99 -11.33
N ARG A 48 9.12 21.20 -10.20
CA ARG A 48 9.07 20.25 -9.08
C ARG A 48 8.32 18.96 -9.40
N MET A 49 7.38 19.00 -10.33
CA MET A 49 6.71 17.81 -10.86
C MET A 49 7.66 16.97 -11.71
N THR A 50 8.55 17.61 -12.48
CA THR A 50 9.47 16.91 -13.39
C THR A 50 10.74 16.42 -12.69
N ASP A 51 11.22 17.10 -11.67
CA ASP A 51 12.41 16.70 -10.89
C ASP A 51 12.10 15.76 -9.71
N GLY A 52 10.80 15.44 -9.48
CA GLY A 52 10.36 14.54 -8.42
C GLY A 52 10.38 15.15 -7.00
N SER A 53 10.63 16.45 -6.85
CA SER A 53 10.69 17.13 -5.54
C SER A 53 9.32 17.60 -5.01
N MET A 54 8.24 17.23 -5.68
CA MET A 54 6.87 17.66 -5.36
C MET A 54 6.41 17.25 -3.95
N LEU A 55 6.84 16.09 -3.46
CA LEU A 55 6.50 15.55 -2.14
C LEU A 55 7.72 15.51 -1.20
N SER A 56 8.48 16.59 -1.12
CA SER A 56 9.68 16.67 -0.27
C SER A 56 9.39 17.01 1.19
N ASP A 57 8.21 17.57 1.48
CA ASP A 57 7.77 17.97 2.81
C ASP A 57 7.05 16.82 3.54
N GLY A 58 7.45 16.57 4.81
CA GLY A 58 6.90 15.45 5.61
C GLY A 58 5.40 15.54 5.87
N LYS A 59 4.84 16.76 6.02
CA LYS A 59 3.39 16.97 6.19
C LYS A 59 2.64 16.62 4.92
N THR A 60 3.15 17.08 3.78
CA THR A 60 2.57 16.79 2.47
C THR A 60 2.57 15.29 2.18
N LEU A 61 3.66 14.59 2.49
CA LEU A 61 3.75 13.13 2.40
C LEU A 61 2.73 12.44 3.32
N CYS A 62 2.61 12.87 4.56
CA CYS A 62 1.64 12.31 5.50
C CYS A 62 0.20 12.48 4.98
N ILE A 63 -0.16 13.66 4.46
CA ILE A 63 -1.46 13.93 3.85
C ILE A 63 -1.69 13.05 2.62
N PHE A 64 -0.69 12.91 1.76
CA PHE A 64 -0.75 12.04 0.59
C PHE A 64 -1.07 10.59 0.99
N PHE A 65 -0.31 10.01 1.90
CA PHE A 65 -0.53 8.63 2.35
C PHE A 65 -1.89 8.45 3.02
N ALA A 66 -2.31 9.41 3.86
CA ALA A 66 -3.61 9.35 4.51
C ALA A 66 -4.78 9.39 3.51
N ILE A 67 -4.77 10.35 2.58
CA ILE A 67 -5.82 10.48 1.56
C ILE A 67 -5.83 9.25 0.65
N ASN A 68 -4.65 8.79 0.19
CA ASN A 68 -4.53 7.62 -0.65
C ASN A 68 -5.13 6.37 0.03
N ALA A 69 -4.76 6.10 1.28
CA ALA A 69 -5.27 4.97 2.04
C ALA A 69 -6.79 5.03 2.25
N VAL A 70 -7.33 6.21 2.59
CA VAL A 70 -8.78 6.40 2.77
C VAL A 70 -9.54 6.20 1.46
N LEU A 71 -9.08 6.81 0.36
CA LEU A 71 -9.75 6.70 -0.94
C LEU A 71 -9.71 5.28 -1.49
N ALA A 72 -8.57 4.61 -1.41
CA ALA A 72 -8.45 3.21 -1.81
C ALA A 72 -9.39 2.32 -0.99
N SER A 73 -9.38 2.44 0.34
CA SER A 73 -10.24 1.67 1.23
C SER A 73 -11.72 1.90 0.94
N LEU A 74 -12.15 3.15 0.83
CA LEU A 74 -13.53 3.50 0.54
C LEU A 74 -13.99 2.96 -0.82
N LEU A 75 -13.16 3.10 -1.85
CA LEU A 75 -13.50 2.63 -3.19
C LEU A 75 -13.65 1.10 -3.21
N PHE A 76 -12.67 0.37 -2.68
CA PHE A 76 -12.67 -1.09 -2.70
C PHE A 76 -13.82 -1.70 -1.87
N VAL A 77 -14.12 -1.11 -0.72
CA VAL A 77 -15.25 -1.53 0.12
C VAL A 77 -16.59 -1.20 -0.56
N ARG A 78 -16.79 0.04 -1.05
CA ARG A 78 -18.04 0.46 -1.69
C ARG A 78 -18.34 -0.28 -2.99
N ARG A 79 -17.30 -0.64 -3.76
CA ARG A 79 -17.44 -1.46 -4.98
C ARG A 79 -17.68 -2.95 -4.67
N GLY A 80 -17.62 -3.35 -3.40
CA GLY A 80 -17.72 -4.75 -3.00
C GLY A 80 -16.54 -5.62 -3.45
N TRP A 81 -15.42 -5.00 -3.83
CA TRP A 81 -14.21 -5.71 -4.24
C TRP A 81 -13.49 -6.33 -3.07
N ALA A 82 -13.52 -5.66 -1.92
CA ALA A 82 -13.02 -6.16 -0.63
C ALA A 82 -14.18 -6.18 0.40
N PRO A 83 -15.08 -7.18 0.33
CA PRO A 83 -16.21 -7.24 1.25
C PRO A 83 -15.72 -7.55 2.66
N VAL A 84 -16.04 -6.68 3.59
CA VAL A 84 -15.80 -6.85 5.03
C VAL A 84 -16.99 -7.56 5.64
N SER A 85 -16.78 -8.74 6.21
CA SER A 85 -17.84 -9.51 6.88
C SER A 85 -17.88 -9.21 8.37
N ARG A 86 -19.10 -8.97 8.93
CA ARG A 86 -19.27 -8.80 10.37
C ARG A 86 -18.81 -10.01 11.19
N SER A 87 -18.89 -11.22 10.63
CA SER A 87 -18.43 -12.44 11.29
C SER A 87 -16.93 -12.43 11.58
N TYR A 88 -16.12 -11.79 10.73
CA TYR A 88 -14.70 -11.61 11.01
C TYR A 88 -14.44 -10.64 12.16
N LEU A 89 -15.25 -9.59 12.27
CA LEU A 89 -15.15 -8.60 13.37
C LEU A 89 -15.61 -9.19 14.72
N GLN A 90 -16.49 -10.18 14.70
CA GLN A 90 -17.00 -10.86 15.89
C GLN A 90 -16.13 -12.03 16.35
N SER A 91 -15.21 -12.52 15.49
CA SER A 91 -14.24 -13.52 15.90
C SER A 91 -13.34 -12.91 16.99
N ARG A 92 -13.01 -13.70 18.01
CA ARG A 92 -12.04 -13.29 19.03
C ARG A 92 -10.66 -13.84 18.65
N PRO A 93 -9.92 -13.17 17.75
CA PRO A 93 -8.69 -13.71 17.17
C PRO A 93 -7.46 -13.53 18.10
N TRP A 94 -7.65 -13.47 19.41
CA TRP A 94 -6.60 -13.15 20.36
C TRP A 94 -5.39 -14.08 20.25
N ALA A 95 -5.62 -15.38 20.09
CA ALA A 95 -4.54 -16.34 19.88
C ALA A 95 -3.80 -16.09 18.56
N VAL A 96 -4.52 -15.76 17.49
CA VAL A 96 -3.93 -15.43 16.19
C VAL A 96 -3.11 -14.14 16.29
N LEU A 97 -3.65 -13.10 16.92
CA LEU A 97 -2.94 -11.84 17.13
C LEU A 97 -1.66 -12.04 17.96
N PHE A 98 -1.72 -12.85 19.02
CA PHE A 98 -0.54 -13.17 19.81
C PHE A 98 0.55 -13.83 18.94
N TRP A 99 0.21 -14.86 18.15
CA TRP A 99 1.17 -15.51 17.27
C TRP A 99 1.69 -14.61 16.16
N VAL A 100 0.86 -13.71 15.62
CA VAL A 100 1.30 -12.71 14.63
C VAL A 100 2.33 -11.76 15.24
N VAL A 101 2.12 -11.28 16.47
CA VAL A 101 3.09 -10.44 17.16
C VAL A 101 4.41 -11.19 17.38
N ILE A 102 4.36 -12.44 17.88
CA ILE A 102 5.57 -13.26 18.08
C ILE A 102 6.31 -13.50 16.75
N LEU A 103 5.58 -13.80 15.68
CA LEU A 103 6.16 -13.98 14.35
C LEU A 103 6.81 -12.68 13.85
N SER A 104 6.13 -11.55 13.99
CA SER A 104 6.66 -10.24 13.59
C SER A 104 7.95 -9.90 14.32
N LEU A 105 7.98 -10.09 15.65
CA LEU A 105 9.20 -9.89 16.45
C LEU A 105 10.31 -10.88 16.05
N GLY A 106 9.95 -12.13 15.80
CA GLY A 106 10.91 -13.18 15.38
C GLY A 106 11.50 -12.94 13.99
N THR A 107 10.80 -12.22 13.11
CA THR A 107 11.28 -11.90 11.74
C THR A 107 12.10 -10.62 11.70
N LEU A 108 11.89 -9.66 12.61
CA LEU A 108 12.63 -8.39 12.64
C LEU A 108 14.14 -8.60 12.73
N ILE A 109 14.60 -9.45 13.64
CA ILE A 109 16.03 -9.68 13.87
C ILE A 109 16.74 -10.30 12.66
N PRO A 110 16.23 -11.42 12.07
CA PRO A 110 16.81 -11.98 10.86
C PRO A 110 16.79 -11.01 9.66
N PHE A 111 15.73 -10.23 9.48
CA PHE A 111 15.66 -9.24 8.41
C PHE A 111 16.69 -8.12 8.59
N ALA A 112 16.80 -7.55 9.78
CA ALA A 112 17.82 -6.53 10.08
C ALA A 112 19.23 -7.06 9.82
N PHE A 113 19.51 -8.31 10.20
CA PHE A 113 20.80 -8.95 9.94
C PHE A 113 21.06 -9.16 8.43
N ILE A 114 20.05 -9.57 7.66
CA ILE A 114 20.16 -9.72 6.19
C ILE A 114 20.40 -8.35 5.53
N GLU A 115 19.69 -7.32 5.98
CA GLU A 115 19.84 -5.95 5.48
C GLU A 115 21.27 -5.43 5.71
N GLU A 116 21.83 -5.67 6.90
CA GLU A 116 23.22 -5.34 7.23
C GLU A 116 24.23 -6.11 6.36
N LEU A 117 23.98 -7.40 6.11
CA LEU A 117 24.85 -8.24 5.27
C LEU A 117 24.82 -7.88 3.78
N THR A 118 23.69 -7.39 3.28
CA THR A 118 23.50 -7.12 1.85
C THR A 118 23.88 -5.70 1.45
N ASP A 119 24.21 -4.84 2.43
CA ASP A 119 24.54 -3.41 2.23
C ASP A 119 23.53 -2.69 1.31
N VAL A 120 22.27 -3.13 1.33
CA VAL A 120 21.19 -2.52 0.57
C VAL A 120 20.83 -1.20 1.22
N GLN A 121 21.33 -0.12 0.65
CA GLN A 121 21.02 1.21 1.15
C GLN A 121 19.80 1.78 0.43
N MET A 122 18.89 2.32 1.20
CA MET A 122 17.77 3.08 0.66
C MET A 122 18.29 4.33 -0.06
N PRO A 123 17.77 4.68 -1.25
CA PRO A 123 18.16 5.91 -1.94
C PRO A 123 18.03 7.13 -1.00
N GLU A 124 19.03 8.00 -1.01
CA GLU A 124 19.07 9.17 -0.10
C GLU A 124 17.81 10.04 -0.15
N ALA A 125 17.21 10.22 -1.33
CA ALA A 125 15.97 10.98 -1.49
C ALA A 125 14.81 10.33 -0.71
N THR A 126 14.70 9.00 -0.79
CA THR A 126 13.69 8.22 -0.06
C THR A 126 13.93 8.30 1.45
N LEU A 127 15.18 8.15 1.89
CA LEU A 127 15.54 8.24 3.30
C LEU A 127 15.23 9.64 3.87
N ARG A 128 15.52 10.70 3.13
CA ARG A 128 15.19 12.09 3.52
C ARG A 128 13.68 12.30 3.63
N ALA A 129 12.92 11.81 2.65
CA ALA A 129 11.46 11.91 2.63
C ALA A 129 10.84 11.17 3.83
N PHE A 130 11.28 9.93 4.08
CA PHE A 130 10.84 9.16 5.24
C PHE A 130 11.21 9.82 6.57
N SER A 131 12.45 10.30 6.73
CA SER A 131 12.88 10.97 7.95
C SER A 131 12.14 12.27 8.20
N ALA A 132 11.81 13.03 7.14
CA ALA A 132 10.96 14.21 7.24
C ALA A 132 9.54 13.86 7.69
N MET A 133 8.97 12.79 7.15
CA MET A 133 7.64 12.31 7.51
C MET A 133 7.58 11.80 8.96
N LEU A 134 8.57 11.06 9.42
CA LEU A 134 8.63 10.52 10.79
C LEU A 134 8.79 11.59 11.89
N ARG A 135 9.13 12.84 11.52
CA ARG A 135 9.10 13.97 12.46
C ARG A 135 7.67 14.42 12.81
N GLU A 136 6.70 14.05 11.98
CA GLU A 136 5.28 14.35 12.23
C GLU A 136 4.65 13.23 13.07
N PRO A 137 4.14 13.50 14.29
CA PRO A 137 3.59 12.45 15.18
C PRO A 137 2.44 11.65 14.56
N VAL A 138 1.63 12.28 13.71
CA VAL A 138 0.49 11.65 13.02
C VAL A 138 0.95 10.58 12.02
N SER A 139 2.17 10.69 11.52
CA SER A 139 2.73 9.75 10.54
C SER A 139 2.79 8.32 11.05
N TYR A 140 3.03 8.14 12.35
CA TYR A 140 3.04 6.79 12.97
C TYR A 140 1.68 6.11 12.87
N ALA A 141 0.59 6.86 13.04
CA ALA A 141 -0.76 6.32 12.88
C ALA A 141 -1.10 6.08 11.38
N VAL A 142 -0.65 6.97 10.51
CA VAL A 142 -0.89 6.84 9.07
C VAL A 142 -0.11 5.64 8.50
N LEU A 143 1.20 5.59 8.72
CA LEU A 143 2.07 4.52 8.20
C LEU A 143 1.89 3.19 8.93
N GLY A 144 1.66 3.23 10.24
CA GLY A 144 1.57 2.01 11.06
C GLY A 144 0.18 1.37 11.05
N VAL A 145 -0.87 2.12 10.71
CA VAL A 145 -2.25 1.60 10.78
C VAL A 145 -3.00 1.83 9.48
N LEU A 146 -3.11 3.08 9.02
CA LEU A 146 -4.03 3.44 7.94
C LEU A 146 -3.57 2.86 6.59
N VAL A 147 -2.28 3.00 6.26
CA VAL A 147 -1.71 2.47 5.01
C VAL A 147 -1.76 0.94 4.99
N PRO A 148 -1.30 0.20 6.02
CA PRO A 148 -1.41 -1.26 6.04
C PRO A 148 -2.84 -1.77 5.94
N LEU A 149 -3.83 -1.10 6.56
CA LEU A 149 -5.24 -1.47 6.41
C LEU A 149 -5.72 -1.34 4.97
N ALA A 150 -5.34 -0.27 4.27
CA ALA A 150 -5.70 -0.08 2.87
C ALA A 150 -5.05 -1.15 1.98
N GLU A 151 -3.79 -1.47 2.21
CA GLU A 151 -3.06 -2.53 1.51
C GLU A 151 -3.68 -3.91 1.74
N GLU A 152 -4.06 -4.23 2.98
CA GLU A 152 -4.79 -5.46 3.31
C GLU A 152 -6.11 -5.57 2.54
N LEU A 153 -6.88 -4.50 2.45
CA LEU A 153 -8.14 -4.48 1.71
C LEU A 153 -7.90 -4.71 0.20
N VAL A 154 -6.87 -4.11 -0.38
CA VAL A 154 -6.55 -4.25 -1.80
C VAL A 154 -5.96 -5.64 -2.09
N PHE A 155 -4.87 -5.99 -1.42
CA PHE A 155 -4.11 -7.20 -1.77
C PHE A 155 -4.73 -8.48 -1.22
N ARG A 156 -5.18 -8.50 0.03
CA ARG A 156 -5.81 -9.68 0.63
C ARG A 156 -7.32 -9.71 0.45
N GLY A 157 -7.98 -8.57 0.60
CA GLY A 157 -9.43 -8.45 0.46
C GLY A 157 -9.92 -8.62 -0.99
N ALA A 158 -9.23 -8.07 -1.98
CA ALA A 158 -9.65 -8.11 -3.38
C ALA A 158 -8.79 -9.07 -4.23
N ILE A 159 -7.48 -8.84 -4.33
CA ILE A 159 -6.60 -9.57 -5.26
C ILE A 159 -6.49 -11.05 -4.87
N LEU A 160 -5.97 -11.35 -3.68
CA LEU A 160 -5.78 -12.73 -3.22
C LEU A 160 -7.10 -13.49 -3.21
N ARG A 161 -8.16 -12.88 -2.69
CA ARG A 161 -9.48 -13.51 -2.68
C ARG A 161 -9.94 -13.89 -4.09
N THR A 162 -9.77 -13.03 -5.08
CA THR A 162 -10.09 -13.33 -6.47
C THR A 162 -9.23 -14.48 -6.99
N LEU A 163 -7.92 -14.45 -6.77
CA LEU A 163 -7.01 -15.53 -7.18
C LEU A 163 -7.37 -16.88 -6.56
N LEU A 164 -7.76 -16.91 -5.29
CA LEU A 164 -8.23 -18.14 -4.62
C LEU A 164 -9.49 -18.74 -5.25
N THR A 165 -10.39 -17.90 -5.80
CA THR A 165 -11.58 -18.42 -6.52
C THR A 165 -11.27 -19.01 -7.90
N LEU A 166 -10.10 -18.71 -8.45
CA LEU A 166 -9.63 -19.17 -9.75
C LEU A 166 -8.79 -20.45 -9.66
N THR A 167 -8.23 -20.72 -8.48
CA THR A 167 -7.34 -21.84 -8.23
C THR A 167 -8.06 -22.97 -7.49
N HIS A 168 -7.70 -24.21 -7.80
CA HIS A 168 -8.16 -25.36 -7.03
C HIS A 168 -7.50 -25.35 -5.64
N ARG A 169 -8.18 -25.83 -4.59
CA ARG A 169 -7.74 -25.79 -3.18
C ARG A 169 -6.29 -26.24 -2.97
N ARG A 170 -5.86 -27.29 -3.67
CA ARG A 170 -4.46 -27.81 -3.60
C ARG A 170 -3.41 -26.82 -4.11
N TYR A 171 -3.79 -25.81 -4.91
CA TYR A 171 -2.92 -24.80 -5.52
C TYR A 171 -3.11 -23.42 -4.91
N HIS A 172 -3.80 -23.29 -3.77
CA HIS A 172 -3.97 -21.98 -3.11
C HIS A 172 -2.64 -21.30 -2.74
N TRP A 173 -1.60 -22.11 -2.49
CA TRP A 173 -0.25 -21.57 -2.25
C TRP A 173 0.28 -20.76 -3.46
N VAL A 174 -0.08 -21.15 -4.70
CA VAL A 174 0.28 -20.39 -5.91
C VAL A 174 -0.42 -19.04 -5.92
N ALA A 175 -1.71 -19.00 -5.55
CA ALA A 175 -2.45 -17.73 -5.44
C ALA A 175 -1.83 -16.80 -4.39
N ILE A 176 -1.39 -17.35 -3.25
CA ILE A 176 -0.70 -16.62 -2.19
C ILE A 176 0.64 -16.07 -2.71
N ALA A 177 1.44 -16.91 -3.37
CA ALA A 177 2.73 -16.51 -3.94
C ALA A 177 2.56 -15.39 -4.99
N ILE A 178 1.59 -15.53 -5.90
CA ILE A 178 1.30 -14.48 -6.90
C ILE A 178 0.89 -13.18 -6.22
N SER A 179 0.01 -13.22 -5.22
CA SER A 179 -0.41 -12.03 -4.49
C SER A 179 0.76 -11.36 -3.76
N ALA A 180 1.68 -12.13 -3.19
CA ALA A 180 2.88 -11.62 -2.52
C ALA A 180 3.85 -10.98 -3.52
N VAL A 181 4.05 -11.59 -4.70
CA VAL A 181 4.90 -11.01 -5.77
C VAL A 181 4.29 -9.71 -6.30
N LEU A 182 2.97 -9.66 -6.51
CA LEU A 182 2.29 -8.43 -6.93
C LEU A 182 2.41 -7.33 -5.87
N PHE A 183 2.30 -7.68 -4.59
CA PHE A 183 2.52 -6.75 -3.48
C PHE A 183 3.94 -6.19 -3.51
N ALA A 184 4.96 -7.05 -3.59
CA ALA A 184 6.35 -6.64 -3.66
C ALA A 184 6.64 -5.75 -4.89
N ALA A 185 6.09 -6.10 -6.06
CA ALA A 185 6.30 -5.34 -7.29
C ALA A 185 5.72 -3.91 -7.27
N VAL A 186 4.72 -3.64 -6.43
CA VAL A 186 4.16 -2.29 -6.25
C VAL A 186 4.98 -1.46 -5.26
N HIS A 187 5.80 -2.13 -4.44
CA HIS A 187 6.62 -1.46 -3.42
C HIS A 187 8.06 -1.18 -3.88
N GLY A 188 8.46 -1.64 -5.07
CA GLY A 188 9.79 -1.46 -5.67
C GLY A 188 10.60 -2.69 -5.55
#